data_d3cfc493030ffcf56074806deb74b90c
#
_entry.id   d3cfc493030ffcf56074806deb74b90c
#
_cell.length_a   1.000
_cell.length_b   1.000
_cell.length_c   1.000
_cell.angle_alpha   90.00
_cell.angle_beta   90.00
_cell.angle_gamma   90.00
#
_symmetry.space_group_name_H-M   'P 1'
#
loop_
_entity.id
_entity.type
_entity.pdbx_description
1 polymer ?
#
loop_
_entity_poly.entity_id
_entity_poly.type
_entity_poly.pdbx_seq_one_letter_code
_entity_poly.pdbx_strand_id
1 'polypeptide(L)'
;AFFHRGLMLMSFDEHLMHRRIMQEAFTRPRLTGYVEQVTPCVRSAVPAWPVGPSVRIYPLLKELTLDIATDVFMGGRGKDESDAVNKAFVATVRAASSLVRAPLPGTRFRAGVQGRRVLEDYFFRHLPAARAGETEDLFAALCQATTEDGERFSDEDVVNHMIFLMMAAHDTSTITTTAVT
;
A
#
# COMPACT_ATOMS: atom_id res chain seq x y z
N ALA A 1 -6.00 -9.42 -13.42
CA ALA A 1 -5.16 -8.30 -13.80
C ALA A 1 -4.25 -7.85 -12.65
N PHE A 2 -4.12 -6.51 -12.36
CA PHE A 2 -3.09 -6.00 -11.44
C PHE A 2 -3.42 -6.17 -9.96
N PHE A 3 -4.68 -6.26 -9.58
CA PHE A 3 -5.16 -6.33 -8.19
C PHE A 3 -6.00 -7.58 -7.94
N HIS A 4 -5.64 -8.70 -8.63
CA HIS A 4 -6.31 -9.97 -8.43
C HIS A 4 -6.16 -10.43 -6.97
N ARG A 5 -7.14 -11.17 -6.47
CA ARG A 5 -7.23 -11.58 -5.05
C ARG A 5 -7.22 -10.42 -4.05
N GLY A 6 -7.47 -9.17 -4.49
CA GLY A 6 -7.80 -8.08 -3.58
C GLY A 6 -9.22 -8.25 -3.03
N LEU A 7 -9.45 -7.80 -1.80
CA LEU A 7 -10.71 -8.02 -1.06
C LEU A 7 -11.97 -7.69 -1.88
N MET A 8 -11.94 -6.65 -2.72
CA MET A 8 -13.09 -6.24 -3.55
C MET A 8 -13.40 -7.19 -4.73
N LEU A 9 -12.53 -8.14 -5.04
CA LEU A 9 -12.66 -9.04 -6.19
C LEU A 9 -12.93 -10.49 -5.78
N MET A 10 -13.19 -10.73 -4.51
CA MET A 10 -13.46 -12.06 -3.94
C MET A 10 -14.94 -12.41 -3.98
N SER A 11 -15.26 -13.71 -3.97
CA SER A 11 -16.62 -14.20 -3.73
C SER A 11 -17.07 -13.86 -2.31
N PHE A 12 -18.39 -13.88 -2.05
CA PHE A 12 -18.94 -13.42 -0.78
C PHE A 12 -18.34 -14.14 0.44
N ASP A 13 -18.26 -15.46 0.41
CA ASP A 13 -17.78 -16.27 1.54
C ASP A 13 -16.28 -16.07 1.77
N GLU A 14 -15.48 -16.07 0.70
CA GLU A 14 -14.05 -15.79 0.73
C GLU A 14 -13.78 -14.36 1.22
N HIS A 15 -14.55 -13.38 0.72
CA HIS A 15 -14.47 -11.99 1.18
C HIS A 15 -14.71 -11.88 2.69
N LEU A 16 -15.73 -12.55 3.21
CA LEU A 16 -16.08 -12.49 4.64
C LEU A 16 -14.95 -13.06 5.51
N MET A 17 -14.38 -14.19 5.12
CA MET A 17 -13.23 -14.80 5.79
C MET A 17 -12.02 -13.87 5.79
N HIS A 18 -11.62 -13.40 4.60
CA HIS A 18 -10.46 -12.50 4.47
C HIS A 18 -10.66 -11.18 5.23
N ARG A 19 -11.88 -10.64 5.23
CA ARG A 19 -12.21 -9.44 5.99
C ARG A 19 -12.04 -9.64 7.50
N ARG A 20 -12.46 -10.78 8.04
CA ARG A 20 -12.27 -11.10 9.48
C ARG A 20 -10.79 -11.11 9.84
N ILE A 21 -9.95 -11.82 9.07
CA ILE A 21 -8.50 -11.86 9.32
C ILE A 21 -7.90 -10.44 9.21
N MET A 22 -8.27 -9.69 8.17
CA MET A 22 -7.74 -8.34 7.93
C MET A 22 -8.09 -7.37 9.07
N GLN A 23 -9.25 -7.50 9.71
CA GLN A 23 -9.67 -6.63 10.83
C GLN A 23 -8.67 -6.67 11.99
N GLU A 24 -7.95 -7.77 12.20
CA GLU A 24 -6.93 -7.89 13.25
C GLU A 24 -5.75 -6.92 13.04
N ALA A 25 -5.47 -6.52 11.80
CA ALA A 25 -4.46 -5.52 11.49
C ALA A 25 -4.94 -4.07 11.72
N PHE A 26 -6.24 -3.85 11.94
CA PHE A 26 -6.85 -2.53 12.11
C PHE A 26 -7.51 -2.34 13.49
N THR A 27 -7.04 -3.06 14.49
CA THR A 27 -7.47 -2.87 15.87
C THR A 27 -7.05 -1.51 16.41
N ARG A 28 -7.77 -1.00 17.42
CA ARG A 28 -7.51 0.33 18.00
C ARG A 28 -6.04 0.53 18.45
N PRO A 29 -5.38 -0.43 19.12
CA PRO A 29 -3.96 -0.27 19.46
C PRO A 29 -3.06 -0.10 18.24
N ARG A 30 -3.27 -0.92 17.18
CA ARG A 30 -2.49 -0.83 15.93
C ARG A 30 -2.71 0.48 15.21
N LEU A 31 -3.96 0.96 15.13
CA LEU A 31 -4.28 2.26 14.55
C LEU A 31 -3.60 3.41 15.29
N THR A 32 -3.49 3.34 16.62
CA THR A 32 -2.74 4.33 17.40
C THR A 32 -1.26 4.34 16.98
N GLY A 33 -0.62 3.18 16.87
CA GLY A 33 0.77 3.08 16.40
C GLY A 33 0.96 3.64 14.98
N TYR A 34 0.01 3.39 14.06
CA TYR A 34 0.08 3.97 12.71
C TYR A 34 -0.01 5.51 12.73
N VAL A 35 -0.86 6.09 13.58
CA VAL A 35 -0.95 7.56 13.74
C VAL A 35 0.36 8.15 14.28
N GLU A 36 1.03 7.44 15.17
CA GLU A 36 2.34 7.84 15.69
C GLU A 36 3.41 7.87 14.58
N GLN A 37 3.35 6.95 13.61
CA GLN A 37 4.23 6.93 12.43
C GLN A 37 3.90 8.04 11.43
N VAL A 38 2.63 8.35 11.22
CA VAL A 38 2.17 9.41 10.29
C VAL A 38 2.61 10.80 10.74
N THR A 39 2.57 11.05 12.04
CA THR A 39 2.81 12.41 12.58
C THR A 39 4.19 12.99 12.21
N PRO A 40 5.32 12.28 12.32
CA PRO A 40 6.62 12.77 11.89
C PRO A 40 6.69 13.06 10.38
N CYS A 41 6.09 12.20 9.53
CA CYS A 41 6.05 12.40 8.08
C CYS A 41 5.39 13.74 7.72
N VAL A 42 4.22 14.01 8.30
CA VAL A 42 3.49 15.27 8.08
C VAL A 42 4.28 16.47 8.59
N ARG A 43 4.86 16.37 9.79
CA ARG A 43 5.65 17.46 10.40
C ARG A 43 6.91 17.80 9.63
N SER A 44 7.52 16.86 8.94
CA SER A 44 8.70 17.09 8.12
C SER A 44 8.35 17.62 6.73
N ALA A 45 7.31 17.10 6.10
CA ALA A 45 6.96 17.42 4.72
C ALA A 45 6.28 18.79 4.56
N VAL A 46 5.24 19.07 5.38
CA VAL A 46 4.40 20.26 5.20
C VAL A 46 5.17 21.59 5.31
N PRO A 47 6.10 21.78 6.26
CA PRO A 47 6.90 23.02 6.33
C PRO A 47 7.83 23.24 5.13
N ALA A 48 8.19 22.18 4.41
CA ALA A 48 9.05 22.27 3.22
C ALA A 48 8.27 22.61 1.94
N TRP A 49 6.95 22.67 2.00
CA TRP A 49 6.14 22.97 0.81
C TRP A 49 6.29 24.43 0.40
N PRO A 50 6.28 24.72 -0.91
CA PRO A 50 6.32 26.09 -1.40
C PRO A 50 5.08 26.86 -0.94
N VAL A 51 5.25 28.16 -0.65
CA VAL A 51 4.17 29.05 -0.26
C VAL A 51 3.95 30.08 -1.38
N GLY A 52 2.71 30.29 -1.80
CA GLY A 52 2.39 31.30 -2.82
C GLY A 52 1.05 31.02 -3.53
N PRO A 53 0.55 32.01 -4.29
CA PRO A 53 -0.79 31.95 -4.91
C PRO A 53 -0.91 30.92 -6.05
N SER A 54 0.20 30.38 -6.55
CA SER A 54 0.21 29.42 -7.65
C SER A 54 0.62 28.00 -7.22
N VAL A 55 0.61 27.72 -5.92
CA VAL A 55 0.95 26.39 -5.40
C VAL A 55 -0.16 25.38 -5.72
N ARG A 56 0.21 24.31 -6.38
CA ARG A 56 -0.71 23.20 -6.65
C ARG A 56 -0.59 22.18 -5.52
N ILE A 57 -1.61 22.09 -4.67
CA ILE A 57 -1.62 21.22 -3.49
C ILE A 57 -1.68 19.73 -3.83
N TYR A 58 -2.39 19.34 -4.90
CA TYR A 58 -2.59 17.92 -5.24
C TYR A 58 -1.29 17.12 -5.42
N PRO A 59 -0.28 17.58 -6.18
CA PRO A 59 1.00 16.84 -6.29
C PRO A 59 1.72 16.69 -4.95
N LEU A 60 1.68 17.71 -4.09
CA LEU A 60 2.32 17.69 -2.77
C LEU A 60 1.63 16.70 -1.83
N LEU A 61 0.30 16.71 -1.80
CA LEU A 61 -0.48 15.75 -1.04
C LEU A 61 -0.29 14.33 -1.57
N LYS A 62 -0.17 14.16 -2.88
CA LYS A 62 0.04 12.85 -3.49
C LYS A 62 1.38 12.24 -3.09
N GLU A 63 2.44 13.02 -3.06
CA GLU A 63 3.75 12.60 -2.58
C GLU A 63 3.69 12.24 -1.09
N LEU A 64 3.17 13.15 -0.27
CA LEU A 64 3.02 12.93 1.18
C LEU A 64 2.21 11.67 1.51
N THR A 65 1.07 11.45 0.87
CA THR A 65 0.23 10.27 1.15
C THR A 65 0.88 8.97 0.69
N LEU A 66 1.73 9.03 -0.35
CA LEU A 66 2.50 7.87 -0.80
C LEU A 66 3.61 7.54 0.20
N ASP A 67 4.33 8.53 0.70
CA ASP A 67 5.37 8.35 1.72
C ASP A 67 4.79 7.80 3.02
N ILE A 68 3.67 8.38 3.49
CA ILE A 68 2.94 7.89 4.65
C ILE A 68 2.51 6.42 4.46
N ALA A 69 1.94 6.08 3.30
CA ALA A 69 1.53 4.71 3.03
C ALA A 69 2.74 3.76 3.04
N THR A 70 3.87 4.19 2.51
CA THR A 70 5.11 3.41 2.51
C THR A 70 5.62 3.17 3.93
N ASP A 71 5.67 4.21 4.76
CA ASP A 71 6.14 4.11 6.14
C ASP A 71 5.23 3.22 7.00
N VAL A 72 3.92 3.45 6.95
CA VAL A 72 2.94 2.69 7.74
C VAL A 72 2.84 1.23 7.27
N PHE A 73 2.90 0.99 5.96
CA PHE A 73 2.68 -0.34 5.41
C PHE A 73 3.93 -1.21 5.42
N MET A 74 5.11 -0.59 5.34
CA MET A 74 6.38 -1.29 5.16
C MET A 74 7.44 -0.93 6.20
N GLY A 75 7.11 -0.09 7.19
CA GLY A 75 7.99 0.23 8.32
C GLY A 75 9.17 1.13 7.98
N GLY A 76 9.03 2.06 7.02
CA GLY A 76 10.06 3.08 6.74
C GLY A 76 11.42 2.50 6.34
N ARG A 77 11.45 1.43 5.56
CA ARG A 77 12.69 0.80 5.05
C ARG A 77 13.40 1.77 4.11
N GLY A 78 14.72 1.65 4.00
CA GLY A 78 15.63 2.58 3.32
C GLY A 78 15.08 3.29 2.08
N LYS A 79 15.41 4.57 1.91
CA LYS A 79 14.81 5.46 0.91
C LYS A 79 14.84 4.88 -0.52
N ASP A 80 15.96 4.28 -0.92
CA ASP A 80 16.12 3.72 -2.29
C ASP A 80 15.14 2.56 -2.54
N GLU A 81 14.88 1.71 -1.54
CA GLU A 81 13.94 0.61 -1.64
C GLU A 81 12.50 1.11 -1.66
N SER A 82 12.16 2.09 -0.83
CA SER A 82 10.86 2.76 -0.81
C SER A 82 10.56 3.45 -2.14
N ASP A 83 11.53 4.17 -2.72
CA ASP A 83 11.39 4.83 -4.03
C ASP A 83 11.16 3.81 -5.16
N ALA A 84 11.85 2.66 -5.13
CA ALA A 84 11.65 1.59 -6.11
C ALA A 84 10.25 0.99 -6.02
N VAL A 85 9.76 0.71 -4.80
CA VAL A 85 8.41 0.20 -4.54
C VAL A 85 7.36 1.22 -4.96
N ASN A 86 7.52 2.49 -4.60
CA ASN A 86 6.61 3.57 -4.97
C ASN A 86 6.51 3.75 -6.49
N LYS A 87 7.63 3.71 -7.20
CA LYS A 87 7.67 3.76 -8.66
C LYS A 87 6.96 2.56 -9.29
N ALA A 88 7.20 1.36 -8.79
CA ALA A 88 6.55 0.13 -9.24
C ALA A 88 5.04 0.18 -8.98
N PHE A 89 4.63 0.65 -7.81
CA PHE A 89 3.23 0.83 -7.45
C PHE A 89 2.51 1.81 -8.38
N VAL A 90 3.07 3.00 -8.59
CA VAL A 90 2.50 4.02 -9.51
C VAL A 90 2.38 3.47 -10.93
N ALA A 91 3.37 2.71 -11.41
CA ALA A 91 3.30 2.07 -12.72
C ALA A 91 2.15 1.05 -12.80
N THR A 92 1.95 0.26 -11.75
CA THR A 92 0.87 -0.74 -11.65
C THR A 92 -0.52 -0.09 -11.66
N VAL A 93 -0.72 0.97 -10.88
CA VAL A 93 -1.99 1.73 -10.84
C VAL A 93 -2.30 2.36 -12.20
N ARG A 94 -1.33 3.03 -12.82
CA ARG A 94 -1.49 3.65 -14.15
C ARG A 94 -1.82 2.64 -15.25
N ALA A 95 -1.32 1.41 -15.11
CA ALA A 95 -1.60 0.36 -16.08
C ALA A 95 -3.03 -0.18 -15.99
N ALA A 96 -3.65 -0.15 -14.82
CA ALA A 96 -5.03 -0.58 -14.62
C ALA A 96 -6.03 0.21 -15.49
N SER A 97 -5.74 1.49 -15.75
CA SER A 97 -6.54 2.38 -16.62
C SER A 97 -6.00 2.50 -18.05
N SER A 98 -5.05 1.64 -18.48
CA SER A 98 -4.48 1.72 -19.84
C SER A 98 -5.46 1.22 -20.89
N LEU A 99 -5.53 1.94 -22.04
CA LEU A 99 -6.33 1.54 -23.20
C LEU A 99 -5.75 0.30 -23.89
N VAL A 100 -4.43 0.26 -24.04
CA VAL A 100 -3.71 -0.91 -24.63
C VAL A 100 -3.42 -1.91 -23.52
N ARG A 101 -4.19 -2.98 -23.47
CA ARG A 101 -4.07 -4.06 -22.45
C ARG A 101 -3.17 -5.22 -22.92
N ALA A 102 -2.07 -4.91 -23.60
CA ALA A 102 -1.08 -5.88 -24.05
C ALA A 102 0.32 -5.46 -23.55
N PRO A 103 1.16 -6.42 -23.11
CA PRO A 103 2.48 -6.13 -22.55
C PRO A 103 3.53 -5.86 -23.62
N LEU A 104 3.21 -5.01 -24.60
CA LEU A 104 4.09 -4.64 -25.69
C LEU A 104 5.17 -3.64 -25.20
N PRO A 105 6.37 -3.61 -25.84
CA PRO A 105 7.40 -2.65 -25.52
C PRO A 105 6.87 -1.19 -25.55
N GLY A 106 7.22 -0.39 -24.54
CA GLY A 106 6.81 1.01 -24.44
C GLY A 106 5.38 1.25 -23.94
N THR A 107 4.56 0.21 -23.74
CA THR A 107 3.19 0.39 -23.21
C THR A 107 3.15 0.56 -21.69
N ARG A 108 2.18 1.35 -21.22
CA ARG A 108 1.87 1.47 -19.79
C ARG A 108 1.48 0.13 -19.17
N PHE A 109 0.81 -0.74 -19.93
CA PHE A 109 0.42 -2.06 -19.47
C PHE A 109 1.65 -2.93 -19.14
N ARG A 110 2.68 -2.94 -20.01
CA ARG A 110 3.95 -3.64 -19.74
C ARG A 110 4.65 -3.09 -18.50
N ALA A 111 4.71 -1.75 -18.37
CA ALA A 111 5.30 -1.13 -17.19
C ALA A 111 4.58 -1.55 -15.89
N GLY A 112 3.24 -1.65 -15.92
CA GLY A 112 2.47 -2.13 -14.79
C GLY A 112 2.71 -3.60 -14.46
N VAL A 113 2.82 -4.48 -15.47
CA VAL A 113 3.16 -5.90 -15.27
C VAL A 113 4.53 -6.03 -14.60
N GLN A 114 5.51 -5.23 -15.04
CA GLN A 114 6.84 -5.19 -14.41
C GLN A 114 6.77 -4.62 -12.99
N GLY A 115 6.01 -3.53 -12.79
CA GLY A 115 5.78 -2.94 -11.47
C GLY A 115 5.14 -3.94 -10.50
N ARG A 116 4.11 -4.68 -10.94
CA ARG A 116 3.49 -5.74 -10.11
C ARG A 116 4.51 -6.78 -9.66
N ARG A 117 5.40 -7.24 -10.53
CA ARG A 117 6.45 -8.20 -10.16
C ARG A 117 7.42 -7.63 -9.12
N VAL A 118 7.83 -6.37 -9.28
CA VAL A 118 8.70 -5.70 -8.29
C VAL A 118 8.03 -5.66 -6.91
N LEU A 119 6.71 -5.38 -6.85
CA LEU A 119 5.96 -5.39 -5.60
C LEU A 119 5.88 -6.80 -5.00
N GLU A 120 5.58 -7.81 -5.81
CA GLU A 120 5.54 -9.21 -5.36
C GLU A 120 6.90 -9.66 -4.84
N ASP A 121 7.99 -9.42 -5.58
CA ASP A 121 9.35 -9.76 -5.19
C ASP A 121 9.76 -9.05 -3.88
N TYR A 122 9.35 -7.80 -3.71
CA TYR A 122 9.57 -7.05 -2.48
C TYR A 122 8.88 -7.72 -1.29
N PHE A 123 7.57 -7.93 -1.35
CA PHE A 123 6.82 -8.48 -0.24
C PHE A 123 7.22 -9.92 0.08
N PHE A 124 7.43 -10.78 -0.92
CA PHE A 124 7.91 -12.14 -0.69
C PHE A 124 9.29 -12.19 -0.04
N ARG A 125 10.20 -11.28 -0.37
CA ARG A 125 11.53 -11.18 0.24
C ARG A 125 11.46 -10.84 1.72
N HIS A 126 10.55 -9.94 2.10
CA HIS A 126 10.40 -9.48 3.48
C HIS A 126 9.43 -10.31 4.34
N LEU A 127 8.70 -11.21 3.71
CA LEU A 127 7.66 -12.01 4.36
C LEU A 127 8.18 -12.89 5.53
N PRO A 128 9.35 -13.56 5.44
CA PRO A 128 9.86 -14.35 6.55
C PRO A 128 10.08 -13.52 7.82
N ALA A 129 10.70 -12.35 7.71
CA ALA A 129 10.93 -11.43 8.83
C ALA A 129 9.62 -10.91 9.44
N ALA A 130 8.65 -10.54 8.58
CA ALA A 130 7.32 -10.11 9.01
C ALA A 130 6.55 -11.25 9.74
N ARG A 131 6.63 -12.48 9.26
CA ARG A 131 6.06 -13.67 9.94
C ARG A 131 6.73 -13.95 11.29
N ALA A 132 8.04 -13.70 11.40
CA ALA A 132 8.80 -13.84 12.65
C ALA A 132 8.49 -12.74 13.68
N GLY A 133 7.79 -11.67 13.31
CA GLY A 133 7.48 -10.55 14.19
C GLY A 133 8.65 -9.59 14.41
N GLU A 134 9.55 -9.50 13.46
CA GLU A 134 10.73 -8.62 13.53
C GLU A 134 10.39 -7.14 13.21
N THR A 135 9.17 -6.87 12.74
CA THR A 135 8.67 -5.53 12.41
C THR A 135 7.26 -5.31 12.96
N GLU A 136 6.87 -4.03 13.15
CA GLU A 136 5.56 -3.64 13.69
C GLU A 136 4.71 -2.85 12.68
N ASP A 137 5.02 -2.98 11.39
CA ASP A 137 4.26 -2.35 10.30
C ASP A 137 2.95 -3.09 9.96
N LEU A 138 2.14 -2.53 9.06
CA LEU A 138 0.90 -3.16 8.62
C LEU A 138 1.14 -4.50 7.93
N PHE A 139 2.26 -4.63 7.20
CA PHE A 139 2.63 -5.90 6.56
C PHE A 139 2.85 -7.01 7.58
N ALA A 140 3.61 -6.73 8.64
CA ALA A 140 3.81 -7.66 9.75
C ALA A 140 2.47 -7.97 10.45
N ALA A 141 1.62 -6.95 10.64
CA ALA A 141 0.31 -7.15 11.24
C ALA A 141 -0.55 -8.13 10.43
N LEU A 142 -0.58 -8.03 9.10
CA LEU A 142 -1.30 -8.97 8.23
C LEU A 142 -0.65 -10.36 8.22
N CYS A 143 0.67 -10.43 8.26
CA CYS A 143 1.40 -11.70 8.33
C CYS A 143 1.07 -12.51 9.59
N GLN A 144 0.80 -11.81 10.70
CA GLN A 144 0.55 -12.41 12.02
C GLN A 144 -0.95 -12.54 12.34
N ALA A 145 -1.81 -11.87 11.58
CA ALA A 145 -3.25 -11.88 11.82
C ALA A 145 -3.80 -13.31 11.79
N THR A 146 -4.56 -13.66 12.83
CA THR A 146 -5.18 -14.97 13.00
C THR A 146 -6.55 -14.77 13.61
N THR A 147 -7.58 -15.42 13.09
CA THR A 147 -8.91 -15.43 13.69
C THR A 147 -8.93 -16.27 14.98
N GLU A 148 -10.02 -16.17 15.75
CA GLU A 148 -10.25 -16.99 16.94
C GLU A 148 -10.23 -18.51 16.60
N ASP A 149 -10.65 -18.88 15.38
CA ASP A 149 -10.65 -20.26 14.87
C ASP A 149 -9.27 -20.71 14.33
N GLY A 150 -8.24 -19.85 14.39
CA GLY A 150 -6.89 -20.15 13.94
C GLY A 150 -6.66 -19.97 12.42
N GLU A 151 -7.61 -19.41 11.69
CA GLU A 151 -7.46 -19.09 10.27
C GLU A 151 -6.48 -17.92 10.08
N ARG A 152 -5.62 -18.02 9.08
CA ARG A 152 -4.64 -16.99 8.72
C ARG A 152 -4.48 -16.89 7.21
N PHE A 153 -3.97 -15.78 6.74
CA PHE A 153 -3.64 -15.60 5.34
C PHE A 153 -2.51 -16.55 4.89
N SER A 154 -2.66 -17.10 3.69
CA SER A 154 -1.52 -17.64 2.95
C SER A 154 -0.51 -16.52 2.63
N ASP A 155 0.71 -16.89 2.30
CA ASP A 155 1.74 -15.93 1.91
C ASP A 155 1.34 -15.14 0.65
N GLU A 156 0.72 -15.82 -0.31
CA GLU A 156 0.19 -15.20 -1.52
C GLU A 156 -0.95 -14.21 -1.21
N ASP A 157 -1.85 -14.55 -0.29
CA ASP A 157 -2.94 -13.65 0.09
C ASP A 157 -2.44 -12.41 0.80
N VAL A 158 -1.45 -12.54 1.71
CA VAL A 158 -0.82 -11.37 2.34
C VAL A 158 -0.24 -10.43 1.28
N VAL A 159 0.54 -10.94 0.34
CA VAL A 159 1.16 -10.12 -0.72
C VAL A 159 0.09 -9.44 -1.59
N ASN A 160 -0.94 -10.17 -2.00
CA ASN A 160 -2.03 -9.62 -2.80
C ASN A 160 -2.81 -8.53 -2.03
N HIS A 161 -3.09 -8.75 -0.74
CA HIS A 161 -3.74 -7.77 0.11
C HIS A 161 -2.90 -6.52 0.33
N MET A 162 -1.58 -6.66 0.53
CA MET A 162 -0.69 -5.49 0.65
C MET A 162 -0.72 -4.62 -0.60
N ILE A 163 -0.59 -5.21 -1.78
CA ILE A 163 -0.65 -4.48 -3.05
C ILE A 163 -2.03 -3.82 -3.25
N PHE A 164 -3.10 -4.51 -2.85
CA PHE A 164 -4.45 -3.95 -2.89
C PHE A 164 -4.64 -2.80 -1.89
N LEU A 165 -4.16 -2.92 -0.65
CA LEU A 165 -4.26 -1.89 0.38
C LEU A 165 -3.48 -0.63 0.02
N MET A 166 -2.29 -0.76 -0.58
CA MET A 166 -1.55 0.39 -1.12
C MET A 166 -2.39 1.17 -2.11
N MET A 167 -3.08 0.47 -3.04
CA MET A 167 -3.97 1.12 -4.00
C MET A 167 -5.16 1.80 -3.32
N ALA A 168 -5.81 1.12 -2.39
CA ALA A 168 -7.00 1.63 -1.72
C ALA A 168 -6.71 2.86 -0.85
N ALA A 169 -5.56 2.89 -0.17
CA ALA A 169 -5.20 3.95 0.75
C ALA A 169 -4.68 5.21 0.05
N HIS A 170 -3.85 5.07 -1.00
CA HIS A 170 -3.13 6.19 -1.59
C HIS A 170 -4.04 7.17 -2.32
N ASP A 171 -4.73 6.74 -3.37
CA ASP A 171 -5.50 7.65 -4.22
C ASP A 171 -6.72 8.23 -3.50
N THR A 172 -7.41 7.45 -2.68
CA THR A 172 -8.58 7.90 -1.91
C THR A 172 -8.20 8.97 -0.90
N SER A 173 -7.13 8.77 -0.15
CA SER A 173 -6.62 9.75 0.84
C SER A 173 -6.18 11.04 0.15
N THR A 174 -5.43 10.94 -0.95
CA THR A 174 -4.98 12.11 -1.73
C THR A 174 -6.17 12.94 -2.22
N ILE A 175 -7.15 12.30 -2.87
CA ILE A 175 -8.32 13.00 -3.45
C ILE A 175 -9.16 13.64 -2.35
N THR A 176 -9.45 12.91 -1.27
CA THR A 176 -10.25 13.42 -0.17
C THR A 176 -9.58 14.62 0.50
N THR A 177 -8.28 14.51 0.82
CA THR A 177 -7.55 15.62 1.44
C THR A 177 -7.48 16.84 0.51
N THR A 178 -7.24 16.62 -0.79
CA THR A 178 -7.24 17.72 -1.78
C THR A 178 -8.61 18.43 -1.88
N ALA A 179 -9.70 17.69 -1.72
CA ALA A 179 -11.05 18.26 -1.85
C ALA A 179 -11.48 19.10 -0.63
N VAL A 180 -10.81 18.92 0.53
CA VAL A 180 -11.11 19.66 1.76
C VAL A 180 -10.09 20.77 2.08
N THR A 181 -9.07 20.93 1.22
CA THR A 181 -8.02 21.97 1.33
C THR A 181 -8.32 23.14 0.41
#